data_a3b4140f38abc152e73888d6ce97de76
#
_entry.id   a3b4140f38abc152e73888d6ce97de76
#
_cell.length_a   1.000
_cell.length_b   1.000
_cell.length_c   1.000
_cell.angle_alpha   90.00
_cell.angle_beta   90.00
_cell.angle_gamma   90.00
#
_symmetry.space_group_name_H-M   'P 1'
#
loop_
_entity.id
_entity.type
_entity.pdbx_description
1 polymer ?
#
loop_
_entity_poly.entity_id
_entity_poly.type
_entity_poly.pdbx_seq_one_letter_code
_entity_poly.pdbx_strand_id
1 'polypeptide(L)'
;IIAEQFLPLFESVPPADQVRLVINKLFEVAAQKGVGSAEPTVPNPEIKLEPEEEAAYEAMQKRDYKSAKEHYQKWLNRKPGEQIAKIGIAQADLLLRIEPLNPSLVIPKAQANPADAILQMQAADIEIAQGDLESAFNRLIKTIKTTSGEQREQVKNHLLQLFTLVDPNDSRLVKARQQLASALF
;
A
#
# COMPACT_ATOMS: atom_id res chain seq x y z
N ILE A 1 -8.92 6.78 27.29
CA ILE A 1 -9.68 7.18 28.50
C ILE A 1 -8.94 6.59 29.68
N ILE A 2 -8.46 7.43 30.58
CA ILE A 2 -7.88 7.00 31.86
C ILE A 2 -8.74 7.64 32.94
N ALA A 3 -9.34 6.84 33.83
CA ALA A 3 -10.19 7.31 34.94
C ALA A 3 -11.28 8.30 34.47
N GLU A 4 -12.01 7.96 33.37
CA GLU A 4 -13.12 8.75 32.80
C GLU A 4 -12.76 10.16 32.28
N GLN A 5 -11.48 10.50 32.18
CA GLN A 5 -11.06 11.76 31.57
C GLN A 5 -10.62 11.57 30.13
N PHE A 6 -11.17 12.40 29.23
CA PHE A 6 -10.71 12.48 27.85
C PHE A 6 -9.43 13.30 27.79
N LEU A 7 -8.34 12.68 27.36
CA LEU A 7 -7.10 13.38 27.05
C LEU A 7 -6.97 13.48 25.53
N PRO A 8 -6.99 14.69 24.95
CA PRO A 8 -6.66 14.84 23.53
C PRO A 8 -5.19 14.47 23.34
N LEU A 9 -4.95 13.39 22.60
CA LEU A 9 -3.61 12.86 22.41
C LEU A 9 -2.83 13.62 21.32
N PHE A 10 -3.53 14.07 20.28
CA PHE A 10 -2.90 14.78 19.16
C PHE A 10 -3.91 15.70 18.43
N GLU A 11 -3.47 16.88 18.03
CA GLU A 11 -4.21 17.79 17.12
C GLU A 11 -3.87 17.56 15.65
N SER A 12 -2.79 16.81 15.37
CA SER A 12 -2.33 16.40 14.03
C SER A 12 -1.51 15.12 14.13
N VAL A 13 -1.22 14.45 13.01
CA VAL A 13 -0.38 13.23 12.99
C VAL A 13 1.07 13.58 13.33
N PRO A 14 1.57 13.24 14.54
CA PRO A 14 2.91 13.60 14.96
C PRO A 14 3.96 12.61 14.41
N PRO A 15 5.25 12.99 14.36
CA PRO A 15 6.35 12.09 14.09
C PRO A 15 6.41 10.90 15.06
N ALA A 16 6.88 9.74 14.59
CA ALA A 16 6.90 8.49 15.37
C ALA A 16 7.60 8.61 16.75
N ASP A 17 8.62 9.46 16.84
CA ASP A 17 9.35 9.68 18.10
C ASP A 17 8.52 10.43 19.15
N GLN A 18 7.67 11.36 18.72
CA GLN A 18 6.73 12.05 19.60
C GLN A 18 5.62 11.12 20.09
N VAL A 19 5.15 10.20 19.23
CA VAL A 19 4.17 9.18 19.60
C VAL A 19 4.72 8.29 20.71
N ARG A 20 5.98 7.84 20.61
CA ARG A 20 6.65 7.03 21.63
C ARG A 20 6.78 7.76 22.97
N LEU A 21 7.16 9.04 22.93
CA LEU A 21 7.27 9.87 24.16
C LEU A 21 5.92 10.01 24.87
N VAL A 22 4.84 10.24 24.13
CA VAL A 22 3.48 10.38 24.69
C VAL A 22 3.00 9.04 25.25
N ILE A 23 3.24 7.93 24.57
CA ILE A 23 2.88 6.59 25.03
C ILE A 23 3.64 6.26 26.34
N ASN A 24 4.95 6.50 26.41
CA ASN A 24 5.72 6.28 27.62
C ASN A 24 5.22 7.12 28.80
N LYS A 25 4.89 8.40 28.55
CA LYS A 25 4.34 9.29 29.57
C LYS A 25 2.95 8.86 30.02
N LEU A 26 2.13 8.30 29.16
CA LEU A 26 0.84 7.68 29.50
C LEU A 26 1.02 6.47 30.43
N PHE A 27 2.01 5.62 30.18
CA PHE A 27 2.33 4.49 31.04
C PHE A 27 2.82 4.93 32.41
N GLU A 28 3.67 5.97 32.50
CA GLU A 28 4.10 6.55 33.76
C GLU A 28 2.94 7.12 34.59
N VAL A 29 2.03 7.85 33.93
CA VAL A 29 0.85 8.43 34.61
C VAL A 29 -0.14 7.34 35.03
N ALA A 30 -0.32 6.29 34.25
CA ALA A 30 -1.15 5.13 34.57
C ALA A 30 -0.60 4.40 35.82
N ALA A 31 0.71 4.19 35.86
CA ALA A 31 1.40 3.57 37.01
C ALA A 31 1.27 4.41 38.29
N GLN A 32 1.40 5.75 38.17
CA GLN A 32 1.25 6.65 39.32
C GLN A 32 -0.19 6.72 39.87
N LYS A 33 -1.19 6.51 39.01
CA LYS A 33 -2.61 6.53 39.41
C LYS A 33 -3.15 5.16 39.80
N GLY A 34 -2.32 4.12 39.87
CA GLY A 34 -2.75 2.77 40.21
C GLY A 34 -3.66 2.13 39.18
N VAL A 35 -3.76 2.69 37.98
CA VAL A 35 -4.51 2.15 36.90
C VAL A 35 -3.58 1.21 36.11
N GLY A 36 -3.67 -0.09 36.37
CA GLY A 36 -2.84 -1.08 35.65
C GLY A 36 -1.99 -1.96 36.57
N SER A 37 -2.31 -2.09 37.86
CA SER A 37 -1.68 -3.07 38.74
C SER A 37 -2.25 -4.50 38.64
N ALA A 38 -2.85 -4.85 37.50
CA ALA A 38 -2.82 -6.21 37.05
C ALA A 38 -1.56 -6.36 36.21
N GLU A 39 -0.62 -7.21 36.64
CA GLU A 39 0.41 -7.71 35.71
C GLU A 39 -0.26 -7.99 34.40
N PRO A 40 0.26 -7.53 33.26
CA PRO A 40 -0.25 -7.94 31.97
C PRO A 40 0.11 -9.41 31.77
N THR A 41 -0.69 -10.29 32.37
CA THR A 41 -0.76 -11.71 32.03
C THR A 41 -1.66 -11.91 30.80
N VAL A 42 -1.70 -10.91 29.92
CA VAL A 42 -2.00 -11.18 28.54
C VAL A 42 -0.64 -11.48 27.93
N PRO A 43 -0.33 -12.73 27.62
CA PRO A 43 0.77 -12.96 26.71
C PRO A 43 0.39 -12.12 25.50
N ASN A 44 1.19 -11.09 25.21
CA ASN A 44 1.21 -10.52 23.87
C ASN A 44 1.39 -11.76 22.98
N PRO A 45 0.36 -12.24 22.26
CA PRO A 45 0.60 -13.37 21.39
C PRO A 45 1.73 -12.87 20.50
N GLU A 46 2.92 -13.47 20.66
CA GLU A 46 3.95 -13.33 19.65
C GLU A 46 3.21 -13.65 18.37
N ILE A 47 2.90 -12.61 17.59
CA ILE A 47 2.31 -12.78 16.28
C ILE A 47 3.40 -13.49 15.51
N LYS A 48 3.39 -14.84 15.57
CA LYS A 48 4.28 -15.66 14.78
C LYS A 48 3.87 -15.42 13.35
N LEU A 49 4.66 -14.63 12.67
CA LEU A 49 4.54 -14.47 11.23
C LEU A 49 4.61 -15.87 10.59
N GLU A 50 3.88 -16.05 9.52
CA GLU A 50 4.05 -17.25 8.70
C GLU A 50 5.48 -17.28 8.16
N PRO A 51 6.12 -18.47 8.05
CA PRO A 51 7.52 -18.53 7.60
C PRO A 51 7.77 -17.84 6.26
N GLU A 52 6.80 -17.90 5.35
CA GLU A 52 6.87 -17.23 4.06
C GLU A 52 6.69 -15.70 4.18
N GLU A 53 5.90 -15.25 5.15
CA GLU A 53 5.71 -13.82 5.44
C GLU A 53 7.00 -13.21 5.99
N GLU A 54 7.64 -13.89 6.96
CA GLU A 54 8.91 -13.47 7.52
C GLU A 54 10.01 -13.39 6.45
N ALA A 55 10.14 -14.45 5.63
CA ALA A 55 11.11 -14.48 4.54
C ALA A 55 10.83 -13.41 3.48
N ALA A 56 9.56 -13.15 3.15
CA ALA A 56 9.18 -12.09 2.24
C ALA A 56 9.53 -10.71 2.81
N TYR A 57 9.23 -10.48 4.11
CA TYR A 57 9.56 -9.24 4.79
C TYR A 57 11.07 -8.97 4.79
N GLU A 58 11.89 -9.97 5.11
CA GLU A 58 13.36 -9.84 5.03
C GLU A 58 13.85 -9.50 3.63
N ALA A 59 13.30 -10.15 2.60
CA ALA A 59 13.65 -9.87 1.22
C ALA A 59 13.27 -8.43 0.82
N MET A 60 12.10 -7.93 1.24
CA MET A 60 11.68 -6.54 1.04
C MET A 60 12.65 -5.54 1.68
N GLN A 61 13.12 -5.82 2.91
CA GLN A 61 14.10 -4.97 3.61
C GLN A 61 15.45 -4.91 2.86
N LYS A 62 15.84 -6.01 2.24
CA LYS A 62 17.06 -6.12 1.43
C LYS A 62 16.89 -5.56 0.00
N ARG A 63 15.70 -5.06 -0.34
CA ARG A 63 15.30 -4.65 -1.69
C ARG A 63 15.37 -5.78 -2.73
N ASP A 64 15.35 -7.02 -2.27
CA ASP A 64 15.21 -8.18 -3.15
C ASP A 64 13.73 -8.46 -3.41
N TYR A 65 13.14 -7.58 -4.21
CA TYR A 65 11.71 -7.61 -4.52
C TYR A 65 11.30 -8.86 -5.28
N LYS A 66 12.23 -9.46 -6.02
CA LYS A 66 11.99 -10.72 -6.73
C LYS A 66 11.79 -11.86 -5.75
N SER A 67 12.72 -12.04 -4.82
CA SER A 67 12.61 -13.07 -3.78
C SER A 67 11.42 -12.82 -2.86
N ALA A 68 11.14 -11.55 -2.51
CA ALA A 68 9.95 -11.19 -1.74
C ALA A 68 8.67 -11.67 -2.43
N LYS A 69 8.50 -11.39 -3.72
CA LYS A 69 7.38 -11.87 -4.52
C LYS A 69 7.27 -13.40 -4.51
N GLU A 70 8.38 -14.11 -4.67
CA GLU A 70 8.39 -15.58 -4.66
C GLU A 70 7.94 -16.15 -3.31
N HIS A 71 8.33 -15.55 -2.19
CA HIS A 71 7.88 -15.94 -0.85
C HIS A 71 6.38 -15.67 -0.65
N TYR A 72 5.88 -14.48 -1.02
CA TYR A 72 4.44 -14.20 -0.99
C TYR A 72 3.65 -15.15 -1.90
N GLN A 73 4.18 -15.50 -3.07
CA GLN A 73 3.53 -16.44 -3.97
C GLN A 73 3.46 -17.86 -3.38
N LYS A 74 4.52 -18.34 -2.71
CA LYS A 74 4.50 -19.62 -1.97
C LYS A 74 3.44 -19.61 -0.88
N TRP A 75 3.36 -18.52 -0.12
CA TRP A 75 2.34 -18.35 0.90
C TRP A 75 0.93 -18.39 0.31
N LEU A 76 0.68 -17.63 -0.75
CA LEU A 76 -0.61 -17.60 -1.42
C LEU A 76 -1.00 -18.96 -2.04
N ASN A 77 -0.04 -19.72 -2.56
CA ASN A 77 -0.29 -21.08 -3.07
C ASN A 77 -0.71 -22.03 -1.94
N ARG A 78 -0.15 -21.89 -0.75
CA ARG A 78 -0.51 -22.69 0.43
C ARG A 78 -1.84 -22.20 1.06
N LYS A 79 -2.08 -20.88 1.05
CA LYS A 79 -3.27 -20.22 1.60
C LYS A 79 -3.89 -19.25 0.57
N PRO A 80 -4.72 -19.72 -0.38
CA PRO A 80 -5.23 -18.88 -1.47
C PRO A 80 -6.08 -17.68 -1.04
N GLY A 81 -6.58 -17.68 0.20
CA GLY A 81 -7.37 -16.58 0.77
C GLY A 81 -6.56 -15.43 1.33
N GLU A 82 -5.21 -15.58 1.45
CA GLU A 82 -4.37 -14.66 2.20
C GLU A 82 -4.24 -13.30 1.53
N GLN A 83 -4.86 -12.27 2.14
CA GLN A 83 -4.85 -10.92 1.56
C GLN A 83 -3.48 -10.25 1.69
N ILE A 84 -2.75 -10.49 2.77
CA ILE A 84 -1.41 -9.92 2.99
C ILE A 84 -0.48 -10.39 1.87
N ALA A 85 -0.53 -11.69 1.52
CA ALA A 85 0.28 -12.22 0.43
C ALA A 85 -0.07 -11.59 -0.93
N LYS A 86 -1.36 -11.36 -1.22
CA LYS A 86 -1.80 -10.68 -2.46
C LYS A 86 -1.28 -9.25 -2.53
N ILE A 87 -1.41 -8.50 -1.43
CA ILE A 87 -0.90 -7.13 -1.34
C ILE A 87 0.62 -7.12 -1.46
N GLY A 88 1.32 -8.04 -0.79
CA GLY A 88 2.77 -8.17 -0.85
C GLY A 88 3.29 -8.46 -2.27
N ILE A 89 2.61 -9.33 -3.02
CA ILE A 89 2.94 -9.58 -4.44
C ILE A 89 2.77 -8.30 -5.26
N ALA A 90 1.63 -7.61 -5.12
CA ALA A 90 1.37 -6.38 -5.86
C ALA A 90 2.39 -5.28 -5.52
N GLN A 91 2.79 -5.17 -4.26
CA GLN A 91 3.82 -4.23 -3.81
C GLN A 91 5.20 -4.57 -4.37
N ALA A 92 5.62 -5.84 -4.30
CA ALA A 92 6.89 -6.28 -4.87
C ALA A 92 6.93 -6.06 -6.39
N ASP A 93 5.82 -6.34 -7.09
CA ASP A 93 5.70 -6.08 -8.54
C ASP A 93 5.81 -4.59 -8.87
N LEU A 94 5.16 -3.71 -8.10
CA LEU A 94 5.28 -2.26 -8.27
C LEU A 94 6.74 -1.83 -8.11
N LEU A 95 7.41 -2.26 -7.03
CA LEU A 95 8.79 -1.88 -6.74
C LEU A 95 9.77 -2.37 -7.82
N LEU A 96 9.59 -3.61 -8.32
CA LEU A 96 10.38 -4.14 -9.46
C LEU A 96 10.21 -3.29 -10.73
N ARG A 97 8.99 -2.80 -11.01
CA ARG A 97 8.73 -2.00 -12.19
C ARG A 97 9.30 -0.59 -12.10
N ILE A 98 9.27 0.02 -10.92
CA ILE A 98 9.76 1.40 -10.74
C ILE A 98 11.27 1.49 -10.50
N GLU A 99 11.91 0.44 -10.01
CA GLU A 99 13.34 0.43 -9.68
C GLU A 99 14.25 0.95 -10.82
N PRO A 100 14.05 0.54 -12.09
CA PRO A 100 14.86 1.03 -13.21
C PRO A 100 14.41 2.40 -13.74
N LEU A 101 13.33 3.00 -13.21
CA LEU A 101 12.73 4.20 -13.77
C LEU A 101 13.27 5.47 -13.10
N ASN A 102 13.44 6.51 -13.92
CA ASN A 102 13.72 7.86 -13.42
C ASN A 102 12.44 8.71 -13.50
N PRO A 103 11.82 9.07 -12.35
CA PRO A 103 10.57 9.83 -12.32
C PRO A 103 10.64 11.15 -13.08
N SER A 104 11.78 11.87 -12.99
CA SER A 104 11.97 13.16 -13.67
C SER A 104 12.02 13.05 -15.21
N LEU A 105 12.22 11.85 -15.73
CA LEU A 105 12.20 11.58 -17.17
C LEU A 105 10.88 10.95 -17.63
N VAL A 106 10.36 10.00 -16.85
CA VAL A 106 9.17 9.21 -17.25
C VAL A 106 7.92 10.07 -17.24
N ILE A 107 7.67 10.84 -16.18
CA ILE A 107 6.44 11.62 -16.04
C ILE A 107 6.29 12.66 -17.17
N PRO A 108 7.31 13.50 -17.49
CA PRO A 108 7.22 14.44 -18.61
C PRO A 108 7.06 13.74 -19.97
N LYS A 109 7.75 12.61 -20.18
CA LYS A 109 7.59 11.83 -21.43
C LYS A 109 6.17 11.28 -21.57
N ALA A 110 5.58 10.75 -20.50
CA ALA A 110 4.20 10.28 -20.52
C ALA A 110 3.21 11.43 -20.80
N GLN A 111 3.45 12.62 -20.26
CA GLN A 111 2.63 13.80 -20.56
C GLN A 111 2.70 14.20 -22.02
N ALA A 112 3.89 14.15 -22.62
CA ALA A 112 4.10 14.48 -24.04
C ALA A 112 3.56 13.40 -25.00
N ASN A 113 3.38 12.16 -24.53
CA ASN A 113 2.97 11.02 -25.36
C ASN A 113 1.74 10.32 -24.75
N PRO A 114 0.57 10.95 -24.75
CA PRO A 114 -0.63 10.42 -24.08
C PRO A 114 -1.17 9.12 -24.70
N ALA A 115 -0.77 8.78 -25.94
CA ALA A 115 -1.17 7.56 -26.62
C ALA A 115 -0.24 6.36 -26.31
N ASP A 116 0.91 6.58 -25.68
CA ASP A 116 1.84 5.50 -25.34
C ASP A 116 1.42 4.84 -24.02
N ALA A 117 0.70 3.73 -24.12
CA ALA A 117 0.19 3.03 -22.95
C ALA A 117 1.29 2.54 -22.00
N ILE A 118 2.47 2.18 -22.51
CA ILE A 118 3.58 1.72 -21.68
C ILE A 118 4.09 2.87 -20.82
N LEU A 119 4.32 4.05 -21.40
CA LEU A 119 4.71 5.24 -20.67
C LEU A 119 3.64 5.67 -19.66
N GLN A 120 2.34 5.54 -20.02
CA GLN A 120 1.26 5.85 -19.09
C GLN A 120 1.25 4.90 -17.88
N MET A 121 1.46 3.60 -18.08
CA MET A 121 1.56 2.63 -16.99
C MET A 121 2.78 2.90 -16.09
N GLN A 122 3.95 3.18 -16.68
CA GLN A 122 5.16 3.52 -15.93
C GLN A 122 4.99 4.80 -15.08
N ALA A 123 4.37 5.83 -15.66
CA ALA A 123 4.09 7.07 -14.93
C ALA A 123 3.09 6.83 -13.78
N ALA A 124 2.07 6.02 -13.99
CA ALA A 124 1.11 5.66 -12.96
C ALA A 124 1.75 4.85 -11.82
N ASP A 125 2.67 3.93 -12.12
CA ASP A 125 3.44 3.20 -11.10
C ASP A 125 4.24 4.18 -10.21
N ILE A 126 4.88 5.17 -10.82
CA ILE A 126 5.63 6.20 -10.09
C ILE A 126 4.69 7.06 -9.24
N GLU A 127 3.55 7.49 -9.79
CA GLU A 127 2.55 8.30 -9.08
C GLU A 127 1.98 7.54 -7.87
N ILE A 128 1.68 6.23 -8.01
CA ILE A 128 1.27 5.38 -6.87
C ILE A 128 2.36 5.31 -5.80
N ALA A 129 3.61 5.09 -6.19
CA ALA A 129 4.74 5.02 -5.25
C ALA A 129 4.99 6.36 -4.51
N GLN A 130 4.62 7.47 -5.12
CA GLN A 130 4.67 8.81 -4.53
C GLN A 130 3.42 9.16 -3.70
N GLY A 131 2.40 8.29 -3.66
CA GLY A 131 1.14 8.51 -2.94
C GLY A 131 0.10 9.33 -3.71
N ASP A 132 0.39 9.70 -4.96
CA ASP A 132 -0.57 10.41 -5.83
C ASP A 132 -1.51 9.44 -6.55
N LEU A 133 -2.41 8.85 -5.75
CA LEU A 133 -3.36 7.85 -6.22
C LEU A 133 -4.32 8.42 -7.27
N GLU A 134 -4.73 9.70 -7.11
CA GLU A 134 -5.72 10.29 -8.00
C GLU A 134 -5.14 10.50 -9.41
N SER A 135 -3.93 11.02 -9.52
CA SER A 135 -3.25 11.19 -10.81
C SER A 135 -3.04 9.84 -11.51
N ALA A 136 -2.55 8.83 -10.79
CA ALA A 136 -2.33 7.50 -11.33
C ALA A 136 -3.60 6.86 -11.89
N PHE A 137 -4.69 6.89 -11.12
CA PHE A 137 -5.96 6.30 -11.55
C PHE A 137 -6.57 7.04 -12.72
N ASN A 138 -6.60 8.37 -12.68
CA ASN A 138 -7.12 9.19 -13.77
C ASN A 138 -6.32 8.96 -15.06
N ARG A 139 -4.99 8.87 -14.98
CA ARG A 139 -4.10 8.58 -16.10
C ARG A 139 -4.47 7.26 -16.76
N LEU A 140 -4.53 6.17 -16.00
CA LEU A 140 -4.82 4.85 -16.56
C LEU A 140 -6.24 4.73 -17.09
N ILE A 141 -7.23 5.31 -16.41
CA ILE A 141 -8.62 5.33 -16.89
C ILE A 141 -8.73 6.10 -18.21
N LYS A 142 -8.04 7.24 -18.33
CA LYS A 142 -7.96 7.98 -19.61
C LYS A 142 -7.32 7.14 -20.70
N THR A 143 -6.24 6.43 -20.39
CA THR A 143 -5.54 5.54 -21.35
C THR A 143 -6.45 4.39 -21.79
N ILE A 144 -7.22 3.77 -20.87
CA ILE A 144 -8.21 2.73 -21.20
C ILE A 144 -9.26 3.25 -22.21
N LYS A 145 -9.71 4.50 -22.06
CA LYS A 145 -10.70 5.11 -22.96
C LYS A 145 -10.15 5.36 -24.36
N THR A 146 -8.85 5.54 -24.51
CA THR A 146 -8.19 5.90 -25.79
C THR A 146 -7.50 4.71 -26.45
N THR A 147 -7.46 3.54 -25.80
CA THR A 147 -6.88 2.31 -26.33
C THR A 147 -7.96 1.28 -26.66
N SER A 148 -7.61 0.25 -27.44
CA SER A 148 -8.50 -0.84 -27.81
C SER A 148 -7.76 -2.18 -27.82
N GLY A 149 -8.51 -3.28 -27.92
CA GLY A 149 -7.96 -4.63 -28.02
C GLY A 149 -7.04 -5.00 -26.86
N GLU A 150 -5.94 -5.64 -27.18
CA GLU A 150 -4.97 -6.16 -26.21
C GLU A 150 -4.36 -5.05 -25.33
N GLN A 151 -4.04 -3.91 -25.93
CA GLN A 151 -3.46 -2.78 -25.19
C GLN A 151 -4.40 -2.26 -24.12
N ARG A 152 -5.71 -2.14 -24.41
CA ARG A 152 -6.73 -1.76 -23.43
C ARG A 152 -6.80 -2.76 -22.28
N GLU A 153 -6.76 -4.06 -22.58
CA GLU A 153 -6.76 -5.11 -21.57
C GLU A 153 -5.50 -5.06 -20.68
N GLN A 154 -4.32 -4.80 -21.26
CA GLN A 154 -3.09 -4.64 -20.51
C GLN A 154 -3.19 -3.48 -19.51
N VAL A 155 -3.64 -2.31 -19.96
CA VAL A 155 -3.79 -1.13 -19.07
C VAL A 155 -4.85 -1.37 -18.00
N LYS A 156 -5.96 -2.02 -18.35
CA LYS A 156 -7.00 -2.39 -17.38
C LYS A 156 -6.45 -3.33 -16.30
N ASN A 157 -5.76 -4.38 -16.70
CA ASN A 157 -5.18 -5.34 -15.76
C ASN A 157 -4.13 -4.68 -14.85
N HIS A 158 -3.32 -3.79 -15.41
CA HIS A 158 -2.36 -2.99 -14.65
C HIS A 158 -3.06 -2.12 -13.59
N LEU A 159 -4.12 -1.40 -13.96
CA LEU A 159 -4.92 -0.61 -13.03
C LEU A 159 -5.52 -1.46 -11.89
N LEU A 160 -6.03 -2.66 -12.23
CA LEU A 160 -6.58 -3.57 -11.23
C LEU A 160 -5.53 -4.07 -10.23
N GLN A 161 -4.28 -4.30 -10.69
CA GLN A 161 -3.16 -4.62 -9.79
C GLN A 161 -2.88 -3.46 -8.83
N LEU A 162 -2.86 -2.21 -9.32
CA LEU A 162 -2.65 -1.03 -8.48
C LEU A 162 -3.78 -0.83 -7.46
N PHE A 163 -5.02 -1.17 -7.80
CA PHE A 163 -6.14 -1.15 -6.86
C PHE A 163 -5.94 -2.06 -5.65
N THR A 164 -5.16 -3.14 -5.80
CA THR A 164 -4.86 -4.06 -4.70
C THR A 164 -3.99 -3.41 -3.62
N LEU A 165 -3.24 -2.37 -3.96
CA LEU A 165 -2.34 -1.65 -3.05
C LEU A 165 -3.03 -0.61 -2.17
N VAL A 166 -4.29 -0.33 -2.42
CA VAL A 166 -5.03 0.77 -1.78
C VAL A 166 -6.14 0.22 -0.89
N ASP A 167 -6.35 0.87 0.26
CA ASP A 167 -7.45 0.51 1.16
C ASP A 167 -8.78 0.44 0.39
N PRO A 168 -9.53 -0.67 0.50
CA PRO A 168 -10.83 -0.81 -0.17
C PRO A 168 -11.84 0.30 0.12
N ASN A 169 -11.70 0.97 1.27
CA ASN A 169 -12.58 2.07 1.72
C ASN A 169 -12.06 3.46 1.32
N ASP A 170 -10.89 3.56 0.67
CA ASP A 170 -10.38 4.84 0.19
C ASP A 170 -11.32 5.42 -0.86
N SER A 171 -11.79 6.64 -0.62
CA SER A 171 -12.76 7.33 -1.49
C SER A 171 -12.23 7.51 -2.92
N ARG A 172 -10.91 7.67 -3.09
CA ARG A 172 -10.25 7.79 -4.41
C ARG A 172 -10.34 6.48 -5.16
N LEU A 173 -10.17 5.33 -4.47
CA LEU A 173 -10.32 4.00 -5.06
C LEU A 173 -11.77 3.72 -5.44
N VAL A 174 -12.73 4.06 -4.57
CA VAL A 174 -14.16 3.90 -4.88
C VAL A 174 -14.55 4.69 -6.13
N LYS A 175 -14.14 5.96 -6.21
CA LYS A 175 -14.34 6.83 -7.39
C LYS A 175 -13.69 6.23 -8.65
N ALA A 176 -12.46 5.75 -8.55
CA ALA A 176 -11.73 5.16 -9.67
C ALA A 176 -12.39 3.88 -10.21
N ARG A 177 -12.92 3.02 -9.33
CA ARG A 177 -13.70 1.83 -9.73
C ARG A 177 -14.96 2.19 -10.51
N GLN A 178 -15.70 3.22 -10.07
CA GLN A 178 -16.87 3.72 -10.79
C GLN A 178 -16.50 4.27 -12.17
N GLN A 179 -15.43 5.06 -12.24
CA GLN A 179 -14.92 5.61 -13.49
C GLN A 179 -14.43 4.53 -14.45
N LEU A 180 -13.77 3.48 -13.94
CA LEU A 180 -13.35 2.32 -14.74
C LEU A 180 -14.57 1.60 -15.30
N ALA A 181 -15.59 1.33 -14.49
CA ALA A 181 -16.83 0.72 -14.98
C ALA A 181 -17.44 1.54 -16.13
N SER A 182 -17.57 2.87 -15.97
CA SER A 182 -18.07 3.76 -17.03
C SER A 182 -17.14 3.88 -18.27
N ALA A 183 -15.87 3.46 -18.14
CA ALA A 183 -14.95 3.47 -19.27
C ALA A 183 -15.00 2.18 -20.10
N LEU A 184 -15.57 1.10 -19.53
CA LEU A 184 -15.65 -0.22 -20.16
C LEU A 184 -16.96 -0.43 -20.89
N PHE A 185 -18.01 0.29 -20.54
CA PHE A 185 -19.37 0.26 -21.10
C PHE A 185 -19.76 1.62 -21.70
#